data_4bc0f7b16808f3400baaeb85477df811
#
_entry.id   4bc0f7b16808f3400baaeb85477df811
#
_cell.length_a   1.000
_cell.length_b   1.000
_cell.length_c   1.000
_cell.angle_alpha   90.00
_cell.angle_beta   90.00
_cell.angle_gamma   90.00
#
_symmetry.space_group_name_H-M   'P 1'
#
loop_
_entity.id
_entity.type
_entity.pdbx_description
1 polymer ?
#
loop_
_entity_poly.entity_id
_entity_poly.type
_entity_poly.pdbx_seq_one_letter_code
_entity_poly.pdbx_strand_id
1 'polypeptide(L)'
;MPFPVTRLRRLRRNESLRSMVRETRLTPEAFVYPIFVCPGQGVRKEVRSMPGVFNLSVDEAVKEARETYSLGVPAVILFGLPEKKDEVATGAWADDGIVQQTTRAIKREVPNLIILGDVCLCEYMSHGHCGVVRPASGAQSLGAAVAAPGAAVTDYEIVNDATLELLARTSVSLARAGVDIIAPSDMMDGRVAAIRKALDEARLTNTPILSYAAKFASGFYGPFREAADSAPQFGDRRSYQMDPANLREAMREIELDIEEGADMIMIKPAMPYLDVIAAARERVDVPLAAYQVSGEYAMIEAAARNNWIDRDRVMMESLLSIRRAGASIILTYYAKDAARLLS
;
A
#
# COMPACT_ATOMS: atom_id res chain seq x y z
N MET A 1 -36.78 -25.54 -10.94
CA MET A 1 -38.06 -24.98 -11.43
C MET A 1 -38.10 -23.51 -11.22
N PRO A 2 -38.48 -22.68 -12.20
CA PRO A 2 -38.55 -21.22 -12.09
C PRO A 2 -39.74 -20.78 -11.25
N PHE A 3 -40.05 -19.46 -11.28
CA PHE A 3 -41.28 -18.91 -10.68
C PHE A 3 -42.54 -19.70 -11.10
N PRO A 4 -43.54 -19.94 -10.22
CA PRO A 4 -43.70 -19.38 -8.85
C PRO A 4 -43.03 -20.20 -7.74
N VAL A 5 -42.41 -21.34 -8.02
CA VAL A 5 -41.83 -22.23 -7.02
C VAL A 5 -40.59 -21.61 -6.41
N THR A 6 -39.66 -21.15 -7.24
CA THR A 6 -38.44 -20.44 -6.83
C THR A 6 -38.71 -18.95 -6.63
N ARG A 7 -38.53 -18.47 -5.40
CA ARG A 7 -38.70 -17.06 -5.00
C ARG A 7 -37.54 -16.62 -4.13
N LEU A 8 -36.51 -16.05 -4.74
CA LEU A 8 -35.28 -15.62 -4.03
C LEU A 8 -35.54 -14.54 -2.98
N ARG A 9 -36.63 -13.74 -3.13
CA ARG A 9 -37.05 -12.73 -2.11
C ARG A 9 -37.36 -13.33 -0.75
N ARG A 10 -37.64 -14.63 -0.64
CA ARG A 10 -37.95 -15.29 0.64
C ARG A 10 -36.82 -15.10 1.66
N LEU A 11 -35.55 -15.14 1.20
CA LEU A 11 -34.36 -14.98 2.04
C LEU A 11 -34.00 -13.51 2.30
N ARG A 12 -34.66 -12.54 1.68
CA ARG A 12 -34.36 -11.10 1.80
C ARG A 12 -35.31 -10.33 2.72
N ARG A 13 -36.36 -10.96 3.22
CA ARG A 13 -37.52 -10.28 3.83
C ARG A 13 -37.25 -9.59 5.17
N ASN A 14 -36.20 -9.99 5.90
CA ASN A 14 -35.76 -9.32 7.13
C ASN A 14 -34.25 -9.48 7.33
N GLU A 15 -33.69 -8.67 8.27
CA GLU A 15 -32.24 -8.62 8.49
C GLU A 15 -31.69 -9.95 9.04
N SER A 16 -32.40 -10.60 9.94
CA SER A 16 -31.96 -11.90 10.51
C SER A 16 -31.75 -12.96 9.44
N LEU A 17 -32.68 -13.06 8.47
CA LEU A 17 -32.52 -13.97 7.35
C LEU A 17 -31.36 -13.57 6.42
N ARG A 18 -31.25 -12.29 6.09
CA ARG A 18 -30.14 -11.80 5.27
C ARG A 18 -28.78 -12.07 5.94
N SER A 19 -28.67 -11.79 7.24
CA SER A 19 -27.47 -12.05 8.03
C SER A 19 -27.11 -13.54 8.08
N MET A 20 -28.12 -14.42 8.27
CA MET A 20 -27.92 -15.87 8.35
C MET A 20 -27.36 -16.46 7.05
N VAL A 21 -27.81 -15.98 5.88
CA VAL A 21 -27.39 -16.48 4.57
C VAL A 21 -26.25 -15.68 3.92
N ARG A 22 -25.65 -14.76 4.64
CA ARG A 22 -24.56 -13.90 4.16
C ARG A 22 -23.29 -14.74 3.96
N GLU A 23 -22.82 -14.81 2.71
CA GLU A 23 -21.65 -15.59 2.32
C GLU A 23 -20.34 -14.88 2.69
N THR A 24 -20.27 -13.55 2.51
CA THR A 24 -19.08 -12.73 2.77
C THR A 24 -19.28 -11.90 4.03
N ARG A 25 -18.29 -11.91 4.91
CA ARG A 25 -18.26 -11.10 6.13
C ARG A 25 -16.98 -10.31 6.22
N LEU A 26 -17.08 -9.10 6.75
CA LEU A 26 -15.95 -8.28 7.16
C LEU A 26 -15.74 -8.43 8.66
N THR A 27 -14.49 -8.42 9.07
CA THR A 27 -14.09 -8.34 10.48
C THR A 27 -12.89 -7.39 10.60
N PRO A 28 -12.66 -6.77 11.77
CA PRO A 28 -11.52 -5.85 11.96
C PRO A 28 -10.17 -6.49 11.64
N GLU A 29 -10.03 -7.81 11.86
CA GLU A 29 -8.81 -8.57 11.61
C GLU A 29 -8.41 -8.62 10.12
N ALA A 30 -9.35 -8.31 9.22
CA ALA A 30 -9.05 -8.25 7.79
C ALA A 30 -8.36 -6.95 7.38
N PHE A 31 -8.27 -5.95 8.25
CA PHE A 31 -7.80 -4.62 7.89
C PHE A 31 -6.36 -4.36 8.28
N VAL A 32 -5.67 -3.58 7.44
CA VAL A 32 -4.38 -2.95 7.72
C VAL A 32 -4.56 -1.44 7.57
N TYR A 33 -4.16 -0.67 8.59
CA TYR A 33 -4.30 0.78 8.60
C TYR A 33 -3.02 1.49 8.14
N PRO A 34 -3.04 2.34 7.09
CA PRO A 34 -1.88 3.09 6.63
C PRO A 34 -1.59 4.30 7.52
N ILE A 35 -0.32 4.48 7.90
CA ILE A 35 0.18 5.61 8.70
C ILE A 35 1.35 6.28 7.97
N PHE A 36 1.28 7.61 7.80
CA PHE A 36 2.36 8.43 7.29
C PHE A 36 3.16 9.01 8.45
N VAL A 37 4.47 8.77 8.46
CA VAL A 37 5.34 9.19 9.56
C VAL A 37 6.37 10.23 9.11
N CYS A 38 6.52 11.30 9.88
CA CYS A 38 7.39 12.42 9.57
C CYS A 38 8.22 12.84 10.79
N PRO A 39 9.32 13.58 10.59
CA PRO A 39 10.09 14.16 11.68
C PRO A 39 9.29 15.16 12.53
N GLY A 40 9.78 15.41 13.74
CA GLY A 40 9.22 16.38 14.68
C GLY A 40 8.67 15.74 15.94
N GLN A 41 7.98 16.53 16.75
CA GLN A 41 7.31 16.13 17.99
C GLN A 41 5.94 16.80 18.07
N GLY A 42 4.90 16.04 18.42
CA GLY A 42 3.51 16.51 18.47
C GLY A 42 2.95 16.90 17.10
N VAL A 43 3.57 16.46 16.00
CA VAL A 43 3.12 16.80 14.65
C VAL A 43 1.93 15.92 14.28
N ARG A 44 0.79 16.57 13.96
CA ARG A 44 -0.43 15.96 13.42
C ARG A 44 -0.97 16.85 12.31
N LYS A 45 -0.42 16.73 11.10
CA LYS A 45 -0.75 17.56 9.94
C LYS A 45 -1.69 16.81 9.01
N GLU A 46 -2.93 17.30 8.88
CA GLU A 46 -3.93 16.68 8.01
C GLU A 46 -3.54 16.78 6.54
N VAL A 47 -3.73 15.68 5.81
CA VAL A 47 -3.56 15.61 4.36
C VAL A 47 -4.80 16.20 3.70
N ARG A 48 -4.66 17.32 3.00
CA ARG A 48 -5.76 18.11 2.46
C ARG A 48 -6.73 17.30 1.58
N SER A 49 -6.19 16.43 0.74
CA SER A 49 -6.98 15.60 -0.17
C SER A 49 -7.54 14.33 0.47
N MET A 50 -7.20 14.07 1.75
CA MET A 50 -7.61 12.88 2.50
C MET A 50 -8.07 13.27 3.90
N PRO A 51 -9.29 13.80 4.07
CA PRO A 51 -9.79 14.23 5.39
C PRO A 51 -9.72 13.11 6.43
N GLY A 52 -9.23 13.44 7.63
CA GLY A 52 -9.04 12.46 8.70
C GLY A 52 -7.76 11.62 8.60
N VAL A 53 -6.96 11.79 7.55
CA VAL A 53 -5.63 11.17 7.40
C VAL A 53 -4.55 12.23 7.65
N PHE A 54 -3.50 11.86 8.39
CA PHE A 54 -2.49 12.81 8.87
C PHE A 54 -1.07 12.32 8.60
N ASN A 55 -0.16 13.27 8.39
CA ASN A 55 1.26 13.04 8.58
C ASN A 55 1.56 13.23 10.08
N LEU A 56 2.17 12.23 10.70
CA LEU A 56 2.33 12.10 12.14
C LEU A 56 3.81 12.03 12.53
N SER A 57 4.20 12.75 13.57
CA SER A 57 5.49 12.48 14.24
C SER A 57 5.46 11.13 14.97
N VAL A 58 6.63 10.63 15.34
CA VAL A 58 6.78 9.32 16.00
C VAL A 58 5.85 9.16 17.22
N ASP A 59 5.77 10.16 18.08
CA ASP A 59 4.92 10.16 19.27
C ASP A 59 3.43 10.14 18.96
N GLU A 60 2.99 10.84 17.92
CA GLU A 60 1.60 10.83 17.43
C GLU A 60 1.27 9.52 16.69
N ALA A 61 2.21 8.98 15.93
CA ALA A 61 2.04 7.68 15.26
C ALA A 61 1.88 6.53 16.27
N VAL A 62 2.56 6.58 17.42
CA VAL A 62 2.37 5.62 18.53
C VAL A 62 0.94 5.69 19.09
N LYS A 63 0.39 6.89 19.27
CA LYS A 63 -1.00 7.06 19.74
C LYS A 63 -2.00 6.50 18.71
N GLU A 64 -1.77 6.80 17.43
CA GLU A 64 -2.60 6.33 16.31
C GLU A 64 -2.57 4.79 16.20
N ALA A 65 -1.38 4.18 16.36
CA ALA A 65 -1.20 2.74 16.36
C ALA A 65 -1.91 2.06 17.54
N ARG A 66 -1.84 2.65 18.74
CA ARG A 66 -2.55 2.16 19.94
C ARG A 66 -4.07 2.20 19.75
N GLU A 67 -4.61 3.30 19.23
CA GLU A 67 -6.04 3.41 18.90
C GLU A 67 -6.45 2.35 17.88
N THR A 68 -5.68 2.20 16.79
CA THR A 68 -5.92 1.19 15.76
C THR A 68 -6.03 -0.21 16.35
N TYR A 69 -5.06 -0.59 17.18
CA TYR A 69 -5.05 -1.90 17.84
C TYR A 69 -6.23 -2.08 18.80
N SER A 70 -6.60 -1.04 19.55
CA SER A 70 -7.73 -1.08 20.49
C SER A 70 -9.08 -1.31 19.81
N LEU A 71 -9.21 -0.97 18.54
CA LEU A 71 -10.39 -1.22 17.70
C LEU A 71 -10.41 -2.63 17.07
N GLY A 72 -9.43 -3.47 17.40
CA GLY A 72 -9.32 -4.83 16.87
C GLY A 72 -8.65 -4.94 15.49
N VAL A 73 -8.11 -3.83 14.96
CA VAL A 73 -7.31 -3.86 13.72
C VAL A 73 -5.90 -4.31 14.06
N PRO A 74 -5.45 -5.48 13.56
CA PRO A 74 -4.23 -6.12 14.06
C PRO A 74 -2.94 -5.54 13.46
N ALA A 75 -3.03 -4.75 12.39
CA ALA A 75 -1.88 -4.37 11.60
C ALA A 75 -1.92 -2.91 11.12
N VAL A 76 -0.74 -2.32 10.99
CA VAL A 76 -0.52 -1.02 10.34
C VAL A 76 0.55 -1.15 9.27
N ILE A 77 0.50 -0.30 8.24
CA ILE A 77 1.58 -0.13 7.28
C ILE A 77 2.16 1.28 7.41
N LEU A 78 3.50 1.39 7.46
CA LEU A 78 4.20 2.65 7.66
C LEU A 78 4.78 3.17 6.35
N PHE A 79 4.51 4.46 6.06
CA PHE A 79 5.10 5.24 4.96
C PHE A 79 5.92 6.37 5.56
N GLY A 80 7.21 6.47 5.20
CA GLY A 80 8.12 7.45 5.76
C GLY A 80 8.24 8.72 4.93
N LEU A 81 8.16 9.88 5.59
CA LEU A 81 8.54 11.16 5.01
C LEU A 81 9.87 11.58 5.64
N PRO A 82 11.01 11.42 4.94
CA PRO A 82 12.31 11.78 5.50
C PRO A 82 12.48 13.30 5.61
N GLU A 83 13.34 13.77 6.50
CA GLU A 83 13.72 15.19 6.58
C GLU A 83 14.46 15.68 5.32
N LYS A 84 15.25 14.78 4.72
CA LYS A 84 16.02 15.03 3.51
C LYS A 84 15.89 13.88 2.54
N LYS A 85 15.81 14.22 1.27
CA LYS A 85 15.83 13.28 0.14
C LYS A 85 17.15 13.40 -0.59
N ASP A 86 17.66 12.29 -1.11
CA ASP A 86 18.90 12.25 -1.87
C ASP A 86 18.80 11.30 -3.07
N GLU A 87 19.88 11.11 -3.80
CA GLU A 87 19.91 10.31 -5.04
C GLU A 87 20.03 8.79 -4.79
N VAL A 88 20.28 8.39 -3.56
CA VAL A 88 20.46 6.97 -3.15
C VAL A 88 19.49 6.55 -2.04
N ALA A 89 18.48 7.38 -1.77
CA ALA A 89 17.44 7.10 -0.78
C ALA A 89 18.00 6.74 0.61
N THR A 90 19.01 7.46 1.10
CA THR A 90 19.72 7.13 2.36
C THR A 90 18.73 6.98 3.54
N GLY A 91 17.72 7.84 3.61
CA GLY A 91 16.71 7.80 4.67
C GLY A 91 15.86 6.53 4.71
N ALA A 92 15.79 5.76 3.61
CA ALA A 92 15.02 4.51 3.54
C ALA A 92 15.70 3.37 4.33
N TRP A 93 17.02 3.31 4.31
CA TRP A 93 17.82 2.23 4.89
C TRP A 93 18.70 2.63 6.07
N ALA A 94 18.68 3.91 6.48
CA ALA A 94 19.40 4.36 7.67
C ALA A 94 18.84 3.69 8.94
N ASP A 95 19.71 3.30 9.86
CA ASP A 95 19.30 2.66 11.11
C ASP A 95 18.41 3.58 11.98
N ASP A 96 18.58 4.88 11.86
CA ASP A 96 17.79 5.93 12.50
C ASP A 96 16.77 6.57 11.56
N GLY A 97 16.43 5.91 10.44
CA GLY A 97 15.37 6.35 9.53
C GLY A 97 14.03 6.51 10.24
N ILE A 98 13.18 7.39 9.71
CA ILE A 98 11.92 7.74 10.40
C ILE A 98 10.99 6.53 10.61
N VAL A 99 10.95 5.59 9.65
CA VAL A 99 10.15 4.36 9.76
C VAL A 99 10.76 3.43 10.81
N GLN A 100 12.11 3.29 10.84
CA GLN A 100 12.84 2.47 11.81
C GLN A 100 12.62 3.00 13.24
N GLN A 101 12.71 4.32 13.44
CA GLN A 101 12.43 4.95 14.73
C GLN A 101 10.98 4.72 15.17
N THR A 102 10.02 4.93 14.26
CA THR A 102 8.59 4.74 14.53
C THR A 102 8.27 3.29 14.86
N THR A 103 8.85 2.34 14.12
CA THR A 103 8.69 0.90 14.36
C THR A 103 9.13 0.53 15.77
N ARG A 104 10.35 0.94 16.18
CA ARG A 104 10.85 0.68 17.55
C ARG A 104 9.97 1.32 18.62
N ALA A 105 9.44 2.52 18.37
CA ALA A 105 8.56 3.21 19.31
C ALA A 105 7.21 2.49 19.45
N ILE A 106 6.58 2.12 18.35
CA ILE A 106 5.30 1.38 18.36
C ILE A 106 5.49 0.01 19.03
N LYS A 107 6.54 -0.74 18.69
CA LYS A 107 6.80 -2.07 19.30
C LYS A 107 7.01 -2.03 20.81
N ARG A 108 7.54 -0.95 21.37
CA ARG A 108 7.63 -0.78 22.83
C ARG A 108 6.28 -0.60 23.50
N GLU A 109 5.36 0.12 22.87
CA GLU A 109 4.07 0.50 23.46
C GLU A 109 2.93 -0.47 23.09
N VAL A 110 3.00 -1.07 21.91
CA VAL A 110 1.98 -1.98 21.35
C VAL A 110 2.68 -3.20 20.72
N PRO A 111 3.33 -4.08 21.54
CA PRO A 111 4.21 -5.14 21.04
C PRO A 111 3.52 -6.15 20.12
N ASN A 112 2.21 -6.36 20.27
CA ASN A 112 1.44 -7.33 19.50
C ASN A 112 0.87 -6.75 18.20
N LEU A 113 0.99 -5.44 17.94
CA LEU A 113 0.56 -4.85 16.69
C LEU A 113 1.53 -5.28 15.58
N ILE A 114 1.00 -5.82 14.50
CA ILE A 114 1.78 -6.17 13.29
C ILE A 114 2.13 -4.88 12.54
N ILE A 115 3.41 -4.71 12.23
CA ILE A 115 3.91 -3.57 11.46
C ILE A 115 4.36 -4.05 10.09
N LEU A 116 3.73 -3.55 9.04
CA LEU A 116 4.21 -3.68 7.68
C LEU A 116 5.12 -2.48 7.36
N GLY A 117 6.28 -2.73 6.77
CA GLY A 117 7.16 -1.69 6.24
C GLY A 117 7.01 -1.60 4.74
N ASP A 118 6.51 -0.49 4.22
CA ASP A 118 6.53 -0.23 2.78
C ASP A 118 7.99 -0.13 2.31
N VAL A 119 8.32 -0.83 1.23
CA VAL A 119 9.64 -0.77 0.62
C VAL A 119 9.50 -0.15 -0.75
N CYS A 120 9.76 1.15 -0.80
CA CYS A 120 9.85 1.95 -2.00
C CYS A 120 10.90 3.05 -1.79
N LEU A 121 11.43 3.58 -2.87
CA LEU A 121 12.42 4.65 -2.81
C LEU A 121 11.81 6.03 -3.11
N CYS A 122 10.57 6.10 -3.60
CA CYS A 122 9.99 7.35 -4.10
C CYS A 122 9.78 8.43 -3.02
N GLU A 123 9.61 8.07 -1.77
CA GLU A 123 9.52 8.99 -0.65
C GLU A 123 10.89 9.58 -0.28
N TYR A 124 11.98 8.86 -0.60
CA TYR A 124 13.36 9.14 -0.16
C TYR A 124 14.26 9.67 -1.28
N MET A 125 13.91 9.40 -2.55
CA MET A 125 14.63 9.90 -3.71
C MET A 125 14.28 11.35 -4.01
N SER A 126 15.28 12.19 -4.33
CA SER A 126 15.12 13.60 -4.67
C SER A 126 14.19 13.82 -5.86
N HIS A 127 14.16 12.91 -6.82
CA HIS A 127 13.33 12.96 -8.03
C HIS A 127 11.96 12.29 -7.91
N GLY A 128 11.63 11.60 -6.80
CA GLY A 128 10.33 10.99 -6.55
C GLY A 128 10.00 9.75 -7.39
N HIS A 129 10.93 9.14 -8.13
CA HIS A 129 10.76 7.83 -8.76
C HIS A 129 11.08 6.69 -7.80
N CYS A 130 10.51 5.50 -8.08
CA CYS A 130 10.67 4.33 -7.21
C CYS A 130 12.00 3.59 -7.37
N GLY A 131 12.88 4.03 -8.26
CA GLY A 131 14.18 3.41 -8.55
C GLY A 131 15.24 4.42 -8.94
N VAL A 132 16.47 3.93 -9.09
CA VAL A 132 17.62 4.71 -9.57
C VAL A 132 17.36 5.18 -10.99
N VAL A 133 17.64 6.44 -11.25
CA VAL A 133 17.39 7.08 -12.55
C VAL A 133 18.72 7.42 -13.22
N ARG A 134 18.82 7.16 -14.53
CA ARG A 134 19.91 7.68 -15.37
C ARG A 134 19.36 8.34 -16.63
N PRO A 135 20.10 9.26 -17.27
CA PRO A 135 19.77 9.73 -18.60
C PRO A 135 19.73 8.57 -19.59
N ALA A 136 18.71 8.52 -20.46
CA ALA A 136 18.73 7.59 -21.57
C ALA A 136 19.93 7.88 -22.50
N SER A 137 20.44 6.85 -23.20
CA SER A 137 21.63 6.98 -24.06
C SER A 137 21.40 8.05 -25.14
N GLY A 138 22.16 9.14 -25.08
CA GLY A 138 22.07 10.30 -25.97
C GLY A 138 21.44 11.56 -25.36
N ALA A 139 20.87 11.50 -24.14
CA ALA A 139 20.33 12.65 -23.44
C ALA A 139 21.43 13.48 -22.73
N GLN A 140 21.22 14.80 -22.62
CA GLN A 140 22.05 15.65 -21.76
C GLN A 140 21.84 15.28 -20.29
N SER A 141 22.84 15.52 -19.45
CA SER A 141 22.84 15.12 -18.04
C SER A 141 21.54 15.55 -17.31
N LEU A 142 20.96 14.65 -16.49
CA LEU A 142 19.76 14.90 -15.68
C LEU A 142 19.85 16.17 -14.82
N GLY A 143 21.05 16.54 -14.37
CA GLY A 143 21.29 17.76 -13.58
C GLY A 143 20.90 19.07 -14.28
N ALA A 144 21.02 19.14 -15.60
CA ALA A 144 20.63 20.33 -16.39
C ALA A 144 19.11 20.34 -16.67
N ALA A 145 18.46 19.20 -16.74
CA ALA A 145 17.03 19.08 -17.02
C ALA A 145 16.16 19.31 -15.77
N VAL A 146 16.65 18.94 -14.57
CA VAL A 146 15.96 19.20 -13.30
C VAL A 146 16.04 20.68 -12.90
N ALA A 147 17.00 21.43 -13.43
CA ALA A 147 17.20 22.85 -13.10
C ALA A 147 16.26 23.81 -13.84
N ALA A 148 15.53 23.37 -14.86
CA ALA A 148 14.60 24.21 -15.63
C ALA A 148 13.15 23.90 -15.28
N PRO A 149 12.41 24.80 -14.58
CA PRO A 149 10.99 24.59 -14.32
C PRO A 149 10.21 24.47 -15.64
N GLY A 150 9.56 23.31 -15.85
CA GLY A 150 8.74 23.06 -17.04
C GLY A 150 9.42 22.38 -18.23
N ALA A 151 10.71 22.03 -18.14
CA ALA A 151 11.34 21.20 -19.15
C ALA A 151 10.87 19.75 -19.00
N ALA A 152 10.21 19.20 -20.03
CA ALA A 152 9.88 17.79 -20.09
C ALA A 152 11.18 17.00 -20.23
N VAL A 153 11.59 16.30 -19.17
CA VAL A 153 12.64 15.28 -19.26
C VAL A 153 11.97 14.05 -19.90
N THR A 154 12.09 13.93 -21.22
CA THR A 154 11.50 12.83 -21.99
C THR A 154 12.40 11.60 -22.07
N ASP A 155 13.69 11.75 -21.72
CA ASP A 155 14.71 10.73 -21.95
C ASP A 155 15.44 10.34 -20.65
N TYR A 156 14.75 9.63 -19.78
CA TYR A 156 15.32 8.97 -18.61
C TYR A 156 15.00 7.48 -18.60
N GLU A 157 15.82 6.71 -17.93
CA GLU A 157 15.66 5.28 -17.72
C GLU A 157 15.69 4.97 -16.22
N ILE A 158 14.80 4.11 -15.76
CA ILE A 158 14.88 3.50 -14.43
C ILE A 158 15.84 2.32 -14.51
N VAL A 159 16.90 2.35 -13.70
CA VAL A 159 17.92 1.30 -13.69
C VAL A 159 17.46 0.19 -12.73
N ASN A 160 16.80 -0.83 -13.27
CA ASN A 160 16.20 -1.92 -12.50
C ASN A 160 17.21 -2.56 -11.53
N ASP A 161 18.28 -3.14 -12.04
CA ASP A 161 19.21 -3.97 -11.25
C ASP A 161 19.93 -3.19 -10.14
N ALA A 162 20.31 -1.94 -10.40
CA ALA A 162 20.90 -1.07 -9.38
C ALA A 162 19.89 -0.70 -8.28
N THR A 163 18.61 -0.68 -8.60
CA THR A 163 17.54 -0.42 -7.63
C THR A 163 17.35 -1.58 -6.67
N LEU A 164 17.51 -2.83 -7.13
CA LEU A 164 17.32 -4.04 -6.32
C LEU A 164 18.21 -4.04 -5.07
N GLU A 165 19.44 -3.55 -5.18
CA GLU A 165 20.37 -3.48 -4.05
C GLU A 165 19.85 -2.52 -2.95
N LEU A 166 19.32 -1.37 -3.33
CA LEU A 166 18.76 -0.40 -2.38
C LEU A 166 17.48 -0.92 -1.72
N LEU A 167 16.61 -1.61 -2.47
CA LEU A 167 15.40 -2.24 -1.94
C LEU A 167 15.74 -3.35 -0.94
N ALA A 168 16.70 -4.20 -1.28
CA ALA A 168 17.18 -5.26 -0.40
C ALA A 168 17.76 -4.69 0.90
N ARG A 169 18.59 -3.65 0.80
CA ARG A 169 19.19 -2.95 1.96
C ARG A 169 18.13 -2.30 2.84
N THR A 170 17.14 -1.65 2.24
CA THR A 170 15.99 -1.06 2.96
C THR A 170 15.22 -2.12 3.72
N SER A 171 14.93 -3.26 3.08
CA SER A 171 14.20 -4.38 3.68
C SER A 171 14.91 -4.96 4.90
N VAL A 172 16.22 -5.16 4.82
CA VAL A 172 17.03 -5.64 5.96
C VAL A 172 17.05 -4.62 7.11
N SER A 173 17.18 -3.32 6.81
CA SER A 173 17.15 -2.26 7.82
C SER A 173 15.79 -2.22 8.55
N LEU A 174 14.68 -2.27 7.82
CA LEU A 174 13.33 -2.29 8.38
C LEU A 174 13.09 -3.52 9.27
N ALA A 175 13.46 -4.70 8.79
CA ALA A 175 13.31 -5.95 9.56
C ALA A 175 14.15 -5.93 10.84
N ARG A 176 15.39 -5.41 10.82
CA ARG A 176 16.23 -5.19 12.01
C ARG A 176 15.63 -4.18 12.99
N ALA A 177 14.87 -3.21 12.51
CA ALA A 177 14.16 -2.26 13.36
C ALA A 177 12.91 -2.87 14.05
N GLY A 178 12.46 -4.07 13.63
CA GLY A 178 11.32 -4.78 14.21
C GLY A 178 10.05 -4.73 13.36
N VAL A 179 10.15 -4.39 12.06
CA VAL A 179 9.06 -4.59 11.10
C VAL A 179 8.76 -6.07 10.97
N ASP A 180 7.50 -6.45 11.05
CA ASP A 180 7.08 -7.86 11.00
C ASP A 180 6.94 -8.37 9.57
N ILE A 181 6.52 -7.52 8.62
CA ILE A 181 6.25 -7.89 7.23
C ILE A 181 6.89 -6.84 6.30
N ILE A 182 7.69 -7.29 5.35
CA ILE A 182 8.28 -6.44 4.31
C ILE A 182 7.29 -6.36 3.13
N ALA A 183 6.98 -5.13 2.70
CA ALA A 183 5.96 -4.89 1.67
C ALA A 183 6.53 -4.08 0.48
N PRO A 184 7.25 -4.75 -0.48
CA PRO A 184 7.82 -4.06 -1.64
C PRO A 184 6.75 -3.53 -2.59
N SER A 185 6.80 -2.22 -2.84
CA SER A 185 5.78 -1.50 -3.63
C SER A 185 6.34 -0.76 -4.85
N ASP A 186 7.59 -1.01 -5.19
CA ASP A 186 8.36 -0.32 -6.22
C ASP A 186 8.05 -0.77 -7.66
N MET A 187 7.78 -2.07 -7.87
CA MET A 187 7.54 -2.74 -9.16
C MET A 187 8.80 -2.96 -10.02
N MET A 188 9.97 -3.13 -9.41
CA MET A 188 11.17 -3.55 -10.15
C MET A 188 11.16 -5.07 -10.37
N ASP A 189 11.62 -5.52 -11.55
CA ASP A 189 11.73 -6.94 -11.86
C ASP A 189 12.75 -7.63 -10.95
N GLY A 190 12.40 -8.80 -10.38
CA GLY A 190 13.28 -9.58 -9.53
C GLY A 190 13.46 -9.05 -8.09
N ARG A 191 12.67 -8.04 -7.68
CA ARG A 191 12.81 -7.41 -6.37
C ARG A 191 12.49 -8.33 -5.21
N VAL A 192 11.52 -9.22 -5.36
CA VAL A 192 11.15 -10.17 -4.30
C VAL A 192 12.27 -11.15 -4.04
N ALA A 193 12.88 -11.70 -5.09
CA ALA A 193 14.03 -12.59 -4.97
C ALA A 193 15.24 -11.89 -4.33
N ALA A 194 15.54 -10.65 -4.73
CA ALA A 194 16.63 -9.87 -4.16
C ALA A 194 16.42 -9.59 -2.66
N ILE A 195 15.21 -9.21 -2.26
CA ILE A 195 14.81 -8.96 -0.88
C ILE A 195 14.87 -10.24 -0.06
N ARG A 196 14.28 -11.34 -0.55
CA ARG A 196 14.29 -12.64 0.15
C ARG A 196 15.72 -13.11 0.42
N LYS A 197 16.57 -13.08 -0.61
CA LYS A 197 17.98 -13.41 -0.48
C LYS A 197 18.68 -12.58 0.60
N ALA A 198 18.50 -11.25 0.57
CA ALA A 198 19.16 -10.36 1.52
C ALA A 198 18.68 -10.57 2.96
N LEU A 199 17.39 -10.83 3.16
CA LEU A 199 16.83 -11.16 4.48
C LEU A 199 17.42 -12.48 5.00
N ASP A 200 17.55 -13.50 4.16
CA ASP A 200 18.10 -14.80 4.54
C ASP A 200 19.60 -14.73 4.87
N GLU A 201 20.38 -14.01 4.07
CA GLU A 201 21.80 -13.74 4.35
C GLU A 201 22.00 -12.95 5.65
N ALA A 202 21.06 -12.05 5.98
CA ALA A 202 21.03 -11.32 7.25
C ALA A 202 20.50 -12.13 8.44
N ARG A 203 20.14 -13.43 8.25
CA ARG A 203 19.51 -14.33 9.23
C ARG A 203 18.13 -13.87 9.71
N LEU A 204 17.40 -13.15 8.86
CA LEU A 204 16.03 -12.70 9.07
C LEU A 204 15.03 -13.60 8.31
N THR A 205 15.28 -14.91 8.34
CA THR A 205 14.56 -15.93 7.57
C THR A 205 13.06 -16.03 7.91
N ASN A 206 12.65 -15.54 9.08
CA ASN A 206 11.25 -15.57 9.53
C ASN A 206 10.46 -14.30 9.15
N THR A 207 11.07 -13.35 8.43
CA THR A 207 10.38 -12.13 8.01
C THR A 207 9.63 -12.39 6.70
N PRO A 208 8.29 -12.41 6.69
CA PRO A 208 7.51 -12.62 5.48
C PRO A 208 7.53 -11.41 4.55
N ILE A 209 7.26 -11.66 3.28
CA ILE A 209 7.16 -10.66 2.22
C ILE A 209 5.71 -10.62 1.72
N LEU A 210 5.07 -9.44 1.81
CA LEU A 210 3.81 -9.11 1.15
C LEU A 210 4.11 -8.27 -0.09
N SER A 211 4.21 -8.90 -1.25
CA SER A 211 4.53 -8.17 -2.47
C SER A 211 3.33 -7.43 -3.04
N TYR A 212 3.54 -6.18 -3.48
CA TYR A 212 2.61 -5.47 -4.36
C TYR A 212 2.71 -6.04 -5.78
N ALA A 213 2.34 -7.31 -5.93
CA ALA A 213 2.58 -8.11 -7.12
C ALA A 213 1.85 -7.59 -8.38
N ALA A 214 0.69 -6.95 -8.21
CA ALA A 214 -0.03 -6.31 -9.29
C ALA A 214 -0.37 -4.86 -8.93
N LYS A 215 0.56 -3.94 -9.20
CA LYS A 215 0.38 -2.50 -8.98
C LYS A 215 0.29 -1.76 -10.31
N PHE A 216 -0.87 -1.22 -10.59
CA PHE A 216 -1.17 -0.55 -11.86
C PHE A 216 -0.79 0.94 -11.85
N ALA A 217 -0.42 1.49 -13.01
CA ALA A 217 -0.18 2.91 -13.23
C ALA A 217 -1.52 3.67 -13.20
N SER A 218 -1.99 3.97 -11.98
CA SER A 218 -3.35 4.41 -11.74
C SER A 218 -3.46 5.92 -11.49
N GLY A 219 -4.53 6.54 -12.00
CA GLY A 219 -4.94 7.90 -11.67
C GLY A 219 -5.43 8.08 -10.23
N PHE A 220 -5.73 6.98 -9.50
CA PHE A 220 -6.19 7.01 -8.12
C PHE A 220 -5.11 7.27 -7.07
N TYR A 221 -3.85 7.49 -7.45
CA TYR A 221 -2.75 7.76 -6.51
C TYR A 221 -2.53 9.24 -6.20
N GLY A 222 -3.31 10.15 -6.77
CA GLY A 222 -3.13 11.60 -6.57
C GLY A 222 -2.99 12.00 -5.09
N PRO A 223 -3.97 11.66 -4.22
CA PRO A 223 -3.90 12.03 -2.81
C PRO A 223 -2.73 11.38 -2.03
N PHE A 224 -2.30 10.17 -2.39
CA PHE A 224 -1.13 9.54 -1.81
C PHE A 224 0.16 10.32 -2.11
N ARG A 225 0.29 10.84 -3.33
CA ARG A 225 1.47 11.65 -3.71
C ARG A 225 1.60 12.92 -2.87
N GLU A 226 0.45 13.53 -2.49
CA GLU A 226 0.42 14.64 -1.53
C GLU A 226 0.81 14.15 -0.13
N ALA A 227 0.21 13.06 0.34
CA ALA A 227 0.43 12.54 1.68
C ALA A 227 1.89 12.13 1.94
N ALA A 228 2.52 11.45 0.97
CA ALA A 228 3.87 10.91 1.06
C ALA A 228 4.95 11.85 0.47
N ASP A 229 4.57 13.03 -0.01
CA ASP A 229 5.47 13.95 -0.71
C ASP A 229 6.30 13.24 -1.79
N SER A 230 5.66 12.38 -2.61
CA SER A 230 6.33 11.46 -3.54
C SER A 230 5.93 11.66 -5.00
N ALA A 231 5.50 12.87 -5.37
CA ALA A 231 5.21 13.19 -6.75
C ALA A 231 6.48 13.14 -7.60
N PRO A 232 6.49 12.43 -8.76
CA PRO A 232 7.63 12.48 -9.67
C PRO A 232 7.92 13.92 -10.11
N GLN A 233 9.20 14.34 -10.05
CA GLN A 233 9.63 15.65 -10.49
C GLN A 233 9.63 15.78 -12.04
N PHE A 234 9.66 14.65 -12.73
CA PHE A 234 9.61 14.56 -14.19
C PHE A 234 8.97 13.23 -14.62
N GLY A 235 8.49 13.16 -15.86
CA GLY A 235 7.91 11.95 -16.44
C GLY A 235 6.69 11.40 -15.67
N ASP A 236 6.54 10.10 -15.74
CA ASP A 236 5.49 9.34 -15.01
C ASP A 236 6.02 7.98 -14.56
N ARG A 237 5.15 7.11 -14.04
CA ARG A 237 5.55 5.79 -13.52
C ARG A 237 5.13 4.62 -14.43
N ARG A 238 4.69 4.91 -15.67
CA ARG A 238 4.20 3.88 -16.59
C ARG A 238 5.28 2.95 -17.13
N SER A 239 6.54 3.34 -17.01
CA SER A 239 7.67 2.49 -17.42
C SER A 239 7.94 1.31 -16.48
N TYR A 240 7.36 1.32 -15.27
CA TYR A 240 7.52 0.25 -14.28
C TYR A 240 6.25 -0.12 -13.50
N GLN A 241 5.20 0.68 -13.52
CA GLN A 241 3.89 0.28 -13.02
C GLN A 241 3.06 -0.28 -14.19
N MET A 242 2.28 -1.32 -13.93
CA MET A 242 1.54 -2.04 -14.95
C MET A 242 0.51 -1.19 -15.70
N ASP A 243 0.28 -1.50 -16.95
CA ASP A 243 -0.79 -0.89 -17.74
C ASP A 243 -2.16 -1.32 -17.18
N PRO A 244 -3.07 -0.35 -16.87
CA PRO A 244 -4.42 -0.65 -16.41
C PRO A 244 -5.24 -1.58 -17.30
N ALA A 245 -4.90 -1.72 -18.58
CA ALA A 245 -5.60 -2.56 -19.54
C ALA A 245 -5.23 -4.06 -19.48
N ASN A 246 -4.18 -4.44 -18.72
CA ASN A 246 -3.50 -5.72 -18.86
C ASN A 246 -3.74 -6.71 -17.70
N LEU A 247 -4.88 -7.41 -17.69
CA LEU A 247 -5.15 -8.44 -16.68
C LEU A 247 -4.19 -9.65 -16.78
N ARG A 248 -3.83 -10.07 -18.02
CA ARG A 248 -2.95 -11.25 -18.19
C ARG A 248 -1.53 -11.01 -17.69
N GLU A 249 -1.04 -9.80 -17.87
CA GLU A 249 0.24 -9.35 -17.31
C GLU A 249 0.20 -9.40 -15.77
N ALA A 250 -0.90 -8.91 -15.15
CA ALA A 250 -1.07 -8.98 -13.72
C ALA A 250 -0.97 -10.41 -13.16
N MET A 251 -1.57 -11.38 -13.84
CA MET A 251 -1.49 -12.77 -13.40
C MET A 251 -0.05 -13.30 -13.49
N ARG A 252 0.69 -12.92 -14.54
CA ARG A 252 2.08 -13.31 -14.71
C ARG A 252 3.00 -12.68 -13.67
N GLU A 253 2.82 -11.39 -13.35
CA GLU A 253 3.56 -10.70 -12.30
C GLU A 253 3.33 -11.36 -10.92
N ILE A 254 2.08 -11.71 -10.62
CA ILE A 254 1.73 -12.41 -9.39
C ILE A 254 2.43 -13.78 -9.31
N GLU A 255 2.42 -14.55 -10.39
CA GLU A 255 3.08 -15.86 -10.46
C GLU A 255 4.59 -15.73 -10.25
N LEU A 256 5.24 -14.76 -10.90
CA LEU A 256 6.68 -14.49 -10.74
C LEU A 256 7.04 -14.08 -9.31
N ASP A 257 6.31 -13.16 -8.69
CA ASP A 257 6.57 -12.74 -7.32
C ASP A 257 6.45 -13.91 -6.31
N ILE A 258 5.49 -14.85 -6.54
CA ILE A 258 5.37 -16.06 -5.72
C ILE A 258 6.58 -16.99 -5.94
N GLU A 259 7.00 -17.21 -7.18
CA GLU A 259 8.19 -18.00 -7.52
C GLU A 259 9.47 -17.40 -6.92
N GLU A 260 9.56 -16.08 -6.84
CA GLU A 260 10.64 -15.34 -6.20
C GLU A 260 10.64 -15.40 -4.67
N GLY A 261 9.58 -15.90 -4.04
CA GLY A 261 9.48 -16.11 -2.61
C GLY A 261 8.59 -15.13 -1.85
N ALA A 262 7.59 -14.53 -2.50
CA ALA A 262 6.54 -13.79 -1.79
C ALA A 262 5.65 -14.75 -0.98
N ASP A 263 5.47 -14.45 0.32
CA ASP A 263 4.58 -15.22 1.22
C ASP A 263 3.12 -14.82 1.05
N MET A 264 2.89 -13.58 0.60
CA MET A 264 1.59 -12.98 0.36
C MET A 264 1.69 -12.05 -0.85
N ILE A 265 0.59 -11.87 -1.58
CA ILE A 265 0.53 -10.96 -2.73
C ILE A 265 -0.55 -9.91 -2.56
N MET A 266 -0.37 -8.75 -3.19
CA MET A 266 -1.30 -7.62 -3.12
C MET A 266 -1.62 -7.07 -4.50
N ILE A 267 -2.90 -6.72 -4.70
CA ILE A 267 -3.37 -5.99 -5.87
C ILE A 267 -3.67 -4.55 -5.49
N LYS A 268 -3.17 -3.59 -6.26
CA LYS A 268 -3.31 -2.15 -6.05
C LYS A 268 -3.53 -1.40 -7.36
N PRO A 269 -4.60 -0.58 -7.47
CA PRO A 269 -5.73 -0.34 -6.54
C PRO A 269 -6.67 -1.53 -6.37
N ALA A 270 -7.68 -1.40 -5.47
CA ALA A 270 -8.63 -2.48 -5.21
C ALA A 270 -9.90 -2.39 -6.05
N MET A 271 -10.73 -1.34 -5.89
CA MET A 271 -12.08 -1.29 -6.47
C MET A 271 -12.11 -1.29 -8.01
N PRO A 272 -11.20 -0.58 -8.72
CA PRO A 272 -11.17 -0.63 -10.19
C PRO A 272 -10.68 -1.98 -10.74
N TYR A 273 -10.15 -2.87 -9.89
CA TYR A 273 -9.49 -4.13 -10.24
C TYR A 273 -10.08 -5.35 -9.49
N LEU A 274 -11.40 -5.31 -9.18
CA LEU A 274 -12.09 -6.45 -8.55
C LEU A 274 -12.04 -7.71 -9.42
N ASP A 275 -11.99 -7.56 -10.73
CA ASP A 275 -11.80 -8.65 -11.69
C ASP A 275 -10.42 -9.30 -11.58
N VAL A 276 -9.35 -8.49 -11.38
CA VAL A 276 -7.98 -8.98 -11.14
C VAL A 276 -7.91 -9.71 -9.81
N ILE A 277 -8.54 -9.16 -8.74
CA ILE A 277 -8.62 -9.82 -7.42
C ILE A 277 -9.33 -11.17 -7.54
N ALA A 278 -10.46 -11.22 -8.26
CA ALA A 278 -11.20 -12.46 -8.46
C ALA A 278 -10.40 -13.50 -9.28
N ALA A 279 -9.73 -13.07 -10.34
CA ALA A 279 -8.88 -13.94 -11.14
C ALA A 279 -7.67 -14.49 -10.36
N ALA A 280 -7.04 -13.65 -9.52
CA ALA A 280 -5.95 -14.07 -8.65
C ALA A 280 -6.43 -15.09 -7.61
N ARG A 281 -7.59 -14.85 -6.97
CA ARG A 281 -8.16 -15.74 -5.95
C ARG A 281 -8.34 -17.17 -6.44
N GLU A 282 -8.61 -17.36 -7.72
CA GLU A 282 -8.80 -18.68 -8.32
C GLU A 282 -7.49 -19.39 -8.69
N ARG A 283 -6.36 -18.67 -8.70
CA ARG A 283 -5.08 -19.17 -9.22
C ARG A 283 -3.98 -19.32 -8.18
N VAL A 284 -4.09 -18.62 -7.06
CA VAL A 284 -3.01 -18.61 -6.06
C VAL A 284 -3.46 -19.21 -4.74
N ASP A 285 -2.54 -19.93 -4.08
CA ASP A 285 -2.76 -20.55 -2.76
C ASP A 285 -2.19 -19.71 -1.61
N VAL A 286 -1.50 -18.59 -1.91
CA VAL A 286 -0.98 -17.66 -0.90
C VAL A 286 -2.05 -16.64 -0.48
N PRO A 287 -1.95 -16.04 0.72
CA PRO A 287 -2.88 -14.99 1.14
C PRO A 287 -2.91 -13.81 0.17
N LEU A 288 -4.13 -13.38 -0.19
CA LEU A 288 -4.38 -12.30 -1.13
C LEU A 288 -4.78 -11.04 -0.39
N ALA A 289 -4.02 -9.97 -0.59
CA ALA A 289 -4.31 -8.63 -0.13
C ALA A 289 -4.80 -7.74 -1.27
N ALA A 290 -5.52 -6.68 -0.91
CA ALA A 290 -5.89 -5.60 -1.84
C ALA A 290 -5.78 -4.24 -1.14
N TYR A 291 -5.36 -3.20 -1.87
CA TYR A 291 -5.25 -1.86 -1.33
C TYR A 291 -6.35 -0.94 -1.87
N GLN A 292 -7.32 -0.60 -1.02
CA GLN A 292 -8.23 0.50 -1.28
C GLN A 292 -7.47 1.82 -1.13
N VAL A 293 -7.09 2.42 -2.26
CA VAL A 293 -6.10 3.49 -2.29
C VAL A 293 -6.69 4.88 -2.01
N SER A 294 -5.81 5.84 -1.90
CA SER A 294 -6.12 7.23 -1.54
C SER A 294 -7.18 7.91 -2.42
N GLY A 295 -7.17 7.65 -3.73
CA GLY A 295 -8.19 8.19 -4.64
C GLY A 295 -9.55 7.55 -4.46
N GLU A 296 -9.60 6.25 -4.15
CA GLU A 296 -10.86 5.55 -3.81
C GLU A 296 -11.46 6.12 -2.52
N TYR A 297 -10.62 6.33 -1.51
CA TYR A 297 -10.98 7.00 -0.26
C TYR A 297 -11.51 8.42 -0.52
N ALA A 298 -10.72 9.24 -1.23
CA ALA A 298 -11.05 10.64 -1.51
C ALA A 298 -12.34 10.81 -2.30
N MET A 299 -12.66 9.91 -3.24
CA MET A 299 -13.91 9.93 -4.00
C MET A 299 -15.12 9.72 -3.09
N ILE A 300 -15.08 8.78 -2.18
CA ILE A 300 -16.18 8.51 -1.23
C ILE A 300 -16.35 9.72 -0.31
N GLU A 301 -15.24 10.24 0.27
CA GLU A 301 -15.29 11.40 1.14
C GLU A 301 -15.84 12.66 0.42
N ALA A 302 -15.43 12.90 -0.83
CA ALA A 302 -15.90 14.04 -1.61
C ALA A 302 -17.41 13.94 -1.93
N ALA A 303 -17.89 12.76 -2.33
CA ALA A 303 -19.31 12.54 -2.61
C ALA A 303 -20.16 12.61 -1.33
N ALA A 304 -19.66 12.10 -0.20
CA ALA A 304 -20.32 12.15 1.09
C ALA A 304 -20.47 13.59 1.62
N ARG A 305 -19.41 14.41 1.48
CA ARG A 305 -19.45 15.84 1.86
C ARG A 305 -20.51 16.63 1.11
N ASN A 306 -20.81 16.25 -0.12
CA ASN A 306 -21.87 16.85 -0.93
C ASN A 306 -23.25 16.23 -0.67
N ASN A 307 -23.39 15.29 0.28
CA ASN A 307 -24.62 14.56 0.58
C ASN A 307 -25.19 13.79 -0.63
N TRP A 308 -24.35 13.37 -1.57
CA TRP A 308 -24.75 12.57 -2.72
C TRP A 308 -24.83 11.08 -2.40
N ILE A 309 -24.07 10.64 -1.40
CA ILE A 309 -24.04 9.24 -0.92
C ILE A 309 -24.04 9.19 0.62
N ASP A 310 -24.52 8.08 1.16
CA ASP A 310 -24.33 7.73 2.57
C ASP A 310 -22.90 7.18 2.75
N ARG A 311 -22.07 7.94 3.46
CA ARG A 311 -20.64 7.66 3.65
C ARG A 311 -20.39 6.25 4.20
N ASP A 312 -21.01 5.93 5.31
CA ASP A 312 -20.74 4.69 6.04
C ASP A 312 -21.25 3.48 5.27
N ARG A 313 -22.39 3.58 4.61
CA ARG A 313 -22.91 2.52 3.76
C ARG A 313 -22.02 2.26 2.55
N VAL A 314 -21.56 3.30 1.84
CA VAL A 314 -20.70 3.15 0.65
C VAL A 314 -19.32 2.67 1.05
N MET A 315 -18.76 3.17 2.16
CA MET A 315 -17.52 2.67 2.74
C MET A 315 -17.60 1.14 2.99
N MET A 316 -18.59 0.70 3.74
CA MET A 316 -18.77 -0.72 4.07
C MET A 316 -19.06 -1.58 2.84
N GLU A 317 -19.85 -1.08 1.88
CA GLU A 317 -20.15 -1.79 0.64
C GLU A 317 -18.90 -1.94 -0.24
N SER A 318 -18.05 -0.93 -0.30
CA SER A 318 -16.77 -0.97 -1.02
C SER A 318 -15.81 -2.01 -0.44
N LEU A 319 -15.64 -2.02 0.88
CA LEU A 319 -14.80 -3.00 1.58
C LEU A 319 -15.36 -4.42 1.43
N LEU A 320 -16.68 -4.58 1.53
CA LEU A 320 -17.34 -5.86 1.31
C LEU A 320 -17.16 -6.36 -0.14
N SER A 321 -17.16 -5.45 -1.11
CA SER A 321 -16.93 -5.80 -2.52
C SER A 321 -15.51 -6.32 -2.76
N ILE A 322 -14.51 -5.70 -2.14
CA ILE A 322 -13.12 -6.14 -2.17
C ILE A 322 -12.98 -7.53 -1.51
N ARG A 323 -13.60 -7.71 -0.33
CA ARG A 323 -13.61 -9.00 0.36
C ARG A 323 -14.27 -10.10 -0.46
N ARG A 324 -15.42 -9.80 -1.07
CA ARG A 324 -16.18 -10.73 -1.93
C ARG A 324 -15.41 -11.11 -3.18
N ALA A 325 -14.63 -10.20 -3.75
CA ALA A 325 -13.75 -10.51 -4.88
C ALA A 325 -12.63 -11.50 -4.51
N GLY A 326 -12.28 -11.62 -3.22
CA GLY A 326 -11.34 -12.65 -2.76
C GLY A 326 -10.23 -12.17 -1.84
N ALA A 327 -10.05 -10.86 -1.64
CA ALA A 327 -9.02 -10.36 -0.74
C ALA A 327 -9.30 -10.76 0.70
N SER A 328 -8.34 -11.43 1.34
CA SER A 328 -8.39 -11.78 2.77
C SER A 328 -7.85 -10.67 3.66
N ILE A 329 -6.98 -9.83 3.12
CA ILE A 329 -6.36 -8.69 3.79
C ILE A 329 -6.68 -7.42 2.98
N ILE A 330 -7.15 -6.37 3.65
CA ILE A 330 -7.53 -5.11 3.00
C ILE A 330 -6.77 -3.95 3.63
N LEU A 331 -5.87 -3.34 2.88
CA LEU A 331 -5.25 -2.09 3.26
C LEU A 331 -6.24 -0.96 2.95
N THR A 332 -6.60 -0.16 3.94
CA THR A 332 -7.57 0.90 3.76
C THR A 332 -7.43 1.99 4.81
N TYR A 333 -7.62 3.24 4.40
CA TYR A 333 -7.70 4.40 5.30
C TYR A 333 -8.98 4.38 6.15
N TYR A 334 -9.96 3.58 5.77
CA TYR A 334 -11.19 3.34 6.53
C TYR A 334 -11.08 2.28 7.64
N ALA A 335 -9.91 1.68 7.85
CA ALA A 335 -9.79 0.55 8.78
C ALA A 335 -10.37 0.82 10.16
N LYS A 336 -10.09 1.99 10.75
CA LYS A 336 -10.63 2.36 12.07
C LYS A 336 -12.13 2.63 12.04
N ASP A 337 -12.63 3.33 11.03
CA ASP A 337 -14.06 3.65 10.90
C ASP A 337 -14.88 2.39 10.65
N ALA A 338 -14.40 1.52 9.76
CA ALA A 338 -15.03 0.23 9.50
C ALA A 338 -15.03 -0.67 10.75
N ALA A 339 -13.91 -0.73 11.49
CA ALA A 339 -13.84 -1.49 12.73
C ALA A 339 -14.86 -1.02 13.78
N ARG A 340 -15.05 0.31 13.95
CA ARG A 340 -16.10 0.86 14.84
C ARG A 340 -17.52 0.46 14.46
N LEU A 341 -17.80 0.27 13.16
CA LEU A 341 -19.13 -0.16 12.69
C LEU A 341 -19.34 -1.68 12.77
N LEU A 342 -18.26 -2.44 12.94
CA LEU A 342 -18.29 -3.90 13.06
C LEU A 342 -18.29 -4.39 14.52
N SER A 343 -18.03 -3.47 15.46
CA SER A 343 -17.98 -3.74 16.93
C SER A 343 -19.34 -3.99 17.54
#